data_be2594f16926749132c1829289379b4e
#
_entry.id   be2594f16926749132c1829289379b4e
#
_cell.length_a   1.000
_cell.length_b   1.000
_cell.length_c   1.000
_cell.angle_alpha   90.00
_cell.angle_beta   90.00
_cell.angle_gamma   90.00
#
_symmetry.space_group_name_H-M   'P 1'
#
loop_
_entity.id
_entity.type
_entity.pdbx_description
1 polymer ?
#
loop_
_entity_poly.entity_id
_entity_poly.type
_entity_poly.pdbx_seq_one_letter_code
_entity_poly.pdbx_strand_id
1 'polypeptide(L)'
;MKKGMLSLVLFVFSFNLFAASVVSDSILKQRIAILKLISNLQINNPTEVLDGSFPSYRKYYFSSKLKQEDNVFFTSLVLFNIGQFSSQMHPDELSIIERAKSNALIYINRFKNQNNHLTYNFWPRNPPQIFPNGGWLNLFNKRAALADDIDDGAITLLALGTNDSIAKEMQSTFEAYRVGLVKPNRSFYKAYQDKPVYSTWLGTKMPKDVDLSVLTNVLLMHTKAKIPLNATDTASLDLIVDLVKANKHLTDPTYVSQHYANSATILYHVARLAYYSDYPALLALKPVLLEQALALSKKAKFPLEQLLLNTSILRLGGKIEFPIDVNEASLKANNYPYFIANIASVLNNPFKRIVNRSNVVRFDYYSYAFNLSLMYENLMLRGE
;
A
#
# COMPACT_ATOMS: atom_id res chain seq x y z
N MET A 1 -14.67 -43.24 65.82
CA MET A 1 -14.75 -41.78 65.63
C MET A 1 -13.66 -41.39 64.65
N LYS A 2 -13.95 -41.27 63.37
CA LYS A 2 -13.03 -40.67 62.39
C LYS A 2 -13.80 -39.56 61.66
N LYS A 3 -13.37 -38.35 61.87
CA LYS A 3 -13.91 -37.14 61.18
C LYS A 3 -13.42 -37.10 59.77
N GLY A 4 -14.31 -37.18 58.80
CA GLY A 4 -14.01 -36.93 57.39
C GLY A 4 -13.96 -35.43 57.16
N MET A 5 -12.86 -34.96 56.61
CA MET A 5 -12.64 -33.59 56.20
C MET A 5 -13.06 -33.48 54.70
N LEU A 6 -14.15 -32.77 54.47
CA LEU A 6 -14.68 -32.50 53.13
C LEU A 6 -13.89 -31.34 52.54
N SER A 7 -12.99 -31.60 51.59
CA SER A 7 -12.27 -30.56 50.85
C SER A 7 -13.18 -30.00 49.77
N LEU A 8 -13.62 -28.77 49.96
CA LEU A 8 -14.34 -27.96 49.00
C LEU A 8 -13.32 -27.42 47.95
N VAL A 9 -13.26 -28.00 46.76
CA VAL A 9 -12.49 -27.47 45.65
C VAL A 9 -13.31 -26.38 45.00
N LEU A 10 -12.94 -25.12 45.29
CA LEU A 10 -13.45 -23.95 44.53
C LEU A 10 -12.78 -23.91 43.18
N PHE A 11 -13.53 -24.27 42.14
CA PHE A 11 -13.19 -23.97 40.76
C PHE A 11 -13.41 -22.46 40.50
N VAL A 12 -12.33 -21.68 40.52
CA VAL A 12 -12.34 -20.31 40.08
C VAL A 12 -12.34 -20.34 38.53
N PHE A 13 -13.50 -20.22 37.92
CA PHE A 13 -13.63 -19.91 36.52
C PHE A 13 -13.15 -18.48 36.31
N SER A 14 -11.92 -18.31 35.84
CA SER A 14 -11.43 -17.06 35.33
C SER A 14 -12.18 -16.79 33.99
N PHE A 15 -13.25 -16.03 34.07
CA PHE A 15 -13.81 -15.36 32.90
C PHE A 15 -12.77 -14.30 32.47
N ASN A 16 -11.96 -14.62 31.48
CA ASN A 16 -11.30 -13.61 30.68
C ASN A 16 -12.39 -12.83 29.92
N LEU A 17 -12.92 -11.83 30.55
CA LEU A 17 -13.61 -10.75 29.88
C LEU A 17 -12.57 -10.09 28.98
N PHE A 18 -12.64 -10.41 27.68
CA PHE A 18 -12.12 -9.54 26.65
C PHE A 18 -12.82 -8.19 26.85
N ALA A 19 -12.14 -7.26 27.49
CA ALA A 19 -12.52 -5.88 27.51
C ALA A 19 -12.40 -5.40 26.05
N ALA A 20 -13.49 -5.50 25.27
CA ALA A 20 -13.63 -4.72 24.07
C ALA A 20 -13.45 -3.27 24.51
N SER A 21 -12.37 -2.62 24.07
CA SER A 21 -12.14 -1.21 24.32
C SER A 21 -13.36 -0.48 23.81
N VAL A 22 -14.10 0.16 24.69
CA VAL A 22 -15.26 0.97 24.31
C VAL A 22 -14.70 2.17 23.53
N VAL A 23 -14.76 2.09 22.22
CA VAL A 23 -14.42 3.22 21.35
C VAL A 23 -15.27 4.40 21.79
N SER A 24 -14.68 5.55 22.08
CA SER A 24 -15.47 6.70 22.50
C SER A 24 -16.47 7.07 21.41
N ASP A 25 -17.71 7.35 21.78
CA ASP A 25 -18.79 7.76 20.85
C ASP A 25 -18.34 8.89 19.90
N SER A 26 -17.44 9.74 20.34
CA SER A 26 -16.88 10.82 19.54
C SER A 26 -16.01 10.29 18.38
N ILE A 27 -15.13 9.33 18.64
CA ILE A 27 -14.27 8.72 17.62
C ILE A 27 -15.11 7.93 16.62
N LEU A 28 -16.08 7.15 17.08
CA LEU A 28 -16.99 6.40 16.21
C LEU A 28 -17.78 7.33 15.27
N LYS A 29 -18.32 8.44 15.78
CA LYS A 29 -19.01 9.45 14.97
C LYS A 29 -18.09 10.05 13.91
N GLN A 30 -16.82 10.35 14.25
CA GLN A 30 -15.84 10.84 13.29
C GLN A 30 -15.53 9.81 12.21
N ARG A 31 -15.31 8.55 12.57
CA ARG A 31 -15.05 7.44 11.63
C ARG A 31 -16.20 7.28 10.64
N ILE A 32 -17.47 7.23 11.13
CA ILE A 32 -18.66 7.14 10.28
C ILE A 32 -18.79 8.37 9.36
N ALA A 33 -18.54 9.57 9.87
CA ALA A 33 -18.58 10.79 9.05
C ALA A 33 -17.59 10.73 7.89
N ILE A 34 -16.34 10.30 8.14
CA ILE A 34 -15.32 10.15 7.11
C ILE A 34 -15.71 9.06 6.10
N LEU A 35 -16.22 7.91 6.54
CA LEU A 35 -16.68 6.87 5.63
C LEU A 35 -17.82 7.35 4.73
N LYS A 36 -18.74 8.15 5.24
CA LYS A 36 -19.79 8.78 4.42
C LYS A 36 -19.20 9.74 3.38
N LEU A 37 -18.22 10.56 3.76
CA LEU A 37 -17.52 11.43 2.81
C LEU A 37 -16.81 10.61 1.72
N ILE A 38 -16.11 9.53 2.08
CA ILE A 38 -15.48 8.62 1.11
C ILE A 38 -16.54 8.02 0.18
N SER A 39 -17.63 7.48 0.73
CA SER A 39 -18.71 6.90 -0.06
C SER A 39 -19.33 7.88 -1.05
N ASN A 40 -19.49 9.15 -0.66
CA ASN A 40 -20.00 10.21 -1.54
C ASN A 40 -19.04 10.62 -2.66
N LEU A 41 -17.76 10.29 -2.53
CA LEU A 41 -16.74 10.51 -3.58
C LEU A 41 -16.68 9.38 -4.61
N GLN A 42 -17.28 8.22 -4.31
CA GLN A 42 -17.35 7.12 -5.27
C GLN A 42 -18.27 7.50 -6.42
N ILE A 43 -17.80 7.31 -7.64
CA ILE A 43 -18.61 7.56 -8.84
C ILE A 43 -19.68 6.48 -8.93
N ASN A 44 -20.94 6.89 -8.94
CA ASN A 44 -22.10 6.03 -9.05
C ASN A 44 -22.96 6.50 -10.24
N ASN A 45 -22.44 6.28 -11.46
CA ASN A 45 -23.12 6.61 -12.68
C ASN A 45 -22.88 5.51 -13.73
N PRO A 46 -23.81 4.57 -13.90
CA PRO A 46 -23.63 3.42 -14.80
C PRO A 46 -23.36 3.77 -16.27
N THR A 47 -23.54 5.02 -16.66
CA THR A 47 -23.24 5.50 -18.04
C THR A 47 -21.81 5.97 -18.20
N GLU A 48 -21.06 6.11 -17.09
CA GLU A 48 -19.66 6.56 -17.09
C GLU A 48 -18.69 5.38 -17.05
N VAL A 49 -17.57 5.54 -17.76
CA VAL A 49 -16.48 4.57 -17.77
C VAL A 49 -15.86 4.38 -16.37
N LEU A 50 -15.93 5.40 -15.54
CA LEU A 50 -15.35 5.42 -14.20
C LEU A 50 -16.35 4.97 -13.10
N ASP A 51 -17.53 4.47 -13.48
CA ASP A 51 -18.53 4.00 -12.51
C ASP A 51 -17.95 2.98 -11.51
N GLY A 52 -18.22 3.18 -10.25
CA GLY A 52 -17.69 2.38 -9.14
C GLY A 52 -16.29 2.78 -8.64
N SER A 53 -15.58 3.68 -9.34
CA SER A 53 -14.24 4.11 -8.95
C SER A 53 -14.24 5.25 -7.93
N PHE A 54 -13.08 5.43 -7.28
CA PHE A 54 -12.75 6.65 -6.54
C PHE A 54 -11.85 7.53 -7.39
N PRO A 55 -12.20 8.82 -7.64
CA PRO A 55 -11.46 9.69 -8.52
C PRO A 55 -9.99 9.84 -8.12
N SER A 56 -9.13 9.70 -9.11
CA SER A 56 -7.70 9.99 -9.00
C SER A 56 -7.25 10.89 -10.15
N TYR A 57 -6.20 11.65 -9.89
CA TYR A 57 -5.69 12.65 -10.81
C TYR A 57 -4.18 12.52 -10.92
N ARG A 58 -3.65 12.67 -12.12
CA ARG A 58 -2.22 12.80 -12.34
C ARG A 58 -1.84 14.22 -12.73
N LYS A 59 -0.61 14.60 -12.40
CA LYS A 59 0.01 15.86 -12.76
C LYS A 59 1.45 15.61 -13.21
N TYR A 60 1.82 16.12 -14.37
CA TYR A 60 3.23 16.16 -14.73
C TYR A 60 3.98 17.09 -13.77
N TYR A 61 5.15 16.69 -13.29
CA TYR A 61 5.87 17.39 -12.23
C TYR A 61 6.06 18.90 -12.50
N PHE A 62 6.37 19.26 -13.75
CA PHE A 62 6.55 20.66 -14.17
C PHE A 62 5.26 21.34 -14.65
N SER A 63 4.09 20.81 -14.39
CA SER A 63 2.80 21.37 -14.78
C SER A 63 1.91 21.56 -13.57
N SER A 64 1.05 22.58 -13.59
CA SER A 64 -0.04 22.76 -12.61
C SER A 64 -1.33 22.00 -13.01
N LYS A 65 -1.43 21.49 -14.24
CA LYS A 65 -2.64 20.88 -14.78
C LYS A 65 -2.85 19.47 -14.24
N LEU A 66 -3.95 19.27 -13.52
CA LEU A 66 -4.46 17.95 -13.12
C LEU A 66 -5.27 17.33 -14.25
N LYS A 67 -5.07 16.04 -14.49
CA LYS A 67 -5.86 15.22 -15.40
C LYS A 67 -6.41 14.02 -14.65
N GLN A 68 -7.73 13.81 -14.73
CA GLN A 68 -8.36 12.61 -14.17
C GLN A 68 -7.82 11.37 -14.86
N GLU A 69 -7.61 10.31 -14.12
CA GLU A 69 -6.97 9.07 -14.58
C GLU A 69 -7.86 7.87 -14.29
N ASP A 70 -7.96 6.97 -15.27
CA ASP A 70 -8.64 5.68 -15.16
C ASP A 70 -7.60 4.62 -14.75
N ASN A 71 -7.52 4.30 -13.45
CA ASN A 71 -6.61 3.30 -12.91
C ASN A 71 -7.23 2.53 -11.75
N VAL A 72 -6.85 1.25 -11.61
CA VAL A 72 -7.34 0.38 -10.53
C VAL A 72 -6.77 0.76 -9.16
N PHE A 73 -5.56 1.30 -9.16
CA PHE A 73 -4.70 1.41 -8.00
C PHE A 73 -5.34 2.22 -6.85
N PHE A 74 -5.80 3.45 -7.14
CA PHE A 74 -6.37 4.29 -6.09
C PHE A 74 -7.72 3.79 -5.57
N THR A 75 -8.53 3.18 -6.42
CA THR A 75 -9.77 2.53 -5.97
C THR A 75 -9.46 1.37 -5.02
N SER A 76 -8.49 0.54 -5.37
CA SER A 76 -8.04 -0.57 -4.53
C SER A 76 -7.40 -0.09 -3.23
N LEU A 77 -6.59 0.97 -3.25
CA LEU A 77 -6.00 1.56 -2.02
C LEU A 77 -7.07 2.08 -1.06
N VAL A 78 -8.08 2.79 -1.56
CA VAL A 78 -9.20 3.28 -0.74
C VAL A 78 -9.91 2.11 -0.06
N LEU A 79 -10.32 1.12 -0.85
CA LEU A 79 -11.05 -0.05 -0.34
C LEU A 79 -10.22 -0.85 0.66
N PHE A 80 -8.92 -1.05 0.39
CA PHE A 80 -8.02 -1.71 1.32
C PHE A 80 -7.92 -0.95 2.64
N ASN A 81 -7.65 0.35 2.60
CA ASN A 81 -7.48 1.15 3.82
C ASN A 81 -8.73 1.16 4.69
N ILE A 82 -9.93 1.32 4.10
CA ILE A 82 -11.17 1.31 4.87
C ILE A 82 -11.59 -0.10 5.31
N GLY A 83 -11.18 -1.17 4.63
CA GLY A 83 -11.58 -2.54 4.91
C GLY A 83 -10.64 -3.33 5.81
N GLN A 84 -9.40 -2.86 6.06
CA GLN A 84 -8.36 -3.66 6.71
C GLN A 84 -8.60 -4.00 8.20
N PHE A 85 -9.54 -3.33 8.87
CA PHE A 85 -9.88 -3.50 10.28
C PHE A 85 -11.29 -4.10 10.50
N SER A 86 -11.82 -4.86 9.56
CA SER A 86 -13.20 -5.35 9.55
C SER A 86 -13.66 -6.03 10.85
N SER A 87 -12.74 -6.72 11.55
CA SER A 87 -13.05 -7.38 12.84
C SER A 87 -13.27 -6.43 14.02
N GLN A 88 -12.93 -5.14 13.88
CA GLN A 88 -12.99 -4.11 14.92
C GLN A 88 -14.04 -3.02 14.60
N MET A 89 -14.78 -3.20 13.51
CA MET A 89 -15.69 -2.17 12.99
C MET A 89 -17.10 -2.29 13.59
N HIS A 90 -17.74 -1.14 13.76
CA HIS A 90 -19.17 -1.09 14.06
C HIS A 90 -20.00 -1.55 12.85
N PRO A 91 -21.18 -2.16 13.02
CA PRO A 91 -22.04 -2.62 11.92
C PRO A 91 -22.34 -1.53 10.86
N ASP A 92 -22.53 -0.29 11.30
CA ASP A 92 -22.77 0.84 10.38
C ASP A 92 -21.58 1.12 9.47
N GLU A 93 -20.35 0.99 9.99
CA GLU A 93 -19.13 1.14 9.20
C GLU A 93 -19.03 0.02 8.17
N LEU A 94 -19.24 -1.23 8.59
CA LEU A 94 -19.21 -2.39 7.70
C LEU A 94 -20.23 -2.24 6.56
N SER A 95 -21.45 -1.78 6.84
CA SER A 95 -22.47 -1.56 5.82
C SER A 95 -22.04 -0.56 4.73
N ILE A 96 -21.39 0.53 5.12
CA ILE A 96 -20.87 1.53 4.17
C ILE A 96 -19.75 0.94 3.31
N ILE A 97 -18.80 0.22 3.95
CA ILE A 97 -17.64 -0.36 3.29
C ILE A 97 -18.03 -1.45 2.31
N GLU A 98 -18.93 -2.36 2.69
CA GLU A 98 -19.38 -3.45 1.81
C GLU A 98 -20.15 -2.90 0.59
N ARG A 99 -20.91 -1.83 0.76
CA ARG A 99 -21.55 -1.14 -0.37
C ARG A 99 -20.51 -0.54 -1.32
N ALA A 100 -19.53 0.18 -0.78
CA ALA A 100 -18.46 0.77 -1.59
C ALA A 100 -17.66 -0.30 -2.34
N LYS A 101 -17.37 -1.43 -1.70
CA LYS A 101 -16.69 -2.57 -2.31
C LYS A 101 -17.55 -3.20 -3.42
N SER A 102 -18.82 -3.44 -3.17
CA SER A 102 -19.76 -3.99 -4.17
C SER A 102 -19.84 -3.11 -5.41
N ASN A 103 -19.97 -1.81 -5.24
CA ASN A 103 -20.02 -0.86 -6.36
C ASN A 103 -18.71 -0.87 -7.20
N ALA A 104 -17.55 -1.10 -6.57
CA ALA A 104 -16.28 -1.09 -7.25
C ALA A 104 -15.95 -2.38 -8.03
N LEU A 105 -16.65 -3.49 -7.80
CA LEU A 105 -16.29 -4.80 -8.38
C LEU A 105 -16.27 -4.80 -9.91
N ILE A 106 -17.28 -4.19 -10.54
CA ILE A 106 -17.37 -4.11 -12.02
C ILE A 106 -16.21 -3.29 -12.57
N TYR A 107 -15.92 -2.15 -11.93
CA TYR A 107 -14.80 -1.29 -12.30
C TYR A 107 -13.47 -2.03 -12.19
N ILE A 108 -13.17 -2.65 -11.06
CA ILE A 108 -11.92 -3.39 -10.81
C ILE A 108 -11.72 -4.53 -11.81
N ASN A 109 -12.78 -5.24 -12.19
CA ASN A 109 -12.69 -6.35 -13.15
C ASN A 109 -12.24 -5.92 -14.56
N ARG A 110 -12.35 -4.65 -14.94
CA ARG A 110 -11.84 -4.11 -16.22
C ARG A 110 -10.31 -4.18 -16.33
N PHE A 111 -9.62 -4.26 -15.21
CA PHE A 111 -8.15 -4.26 -15.08
C PHE A 111 -7.57 -5.66 -14.93
N LYS A 112 -8.42 -6.65 -14.66
CA LYS A 112 -8.02 -8.04 -14.47
C LYS A 112 -7.47 -8.64 -15.76
N ASN A 113 -6.43 -9.48 -15.64
CA ASN A 113 -5.89 -10.23 -16.77
C ASN A 113 -6.93 -11.21 -17.31
N GLN A 114 -7.13 -11.19 -18.63
CA GLN A 114 -8.13 -12.03 -19.30
C GLN A 114 -7.63 -13.43 -19.64
N ASN A 115 -6.33 -13.71 -19.49
CA ASN A 115 -5.70 -15.00 -19.79
C ASN A 115 -5.66 -15.94 -18.59
N ASN A 116 -6.71 -15.95 -17.76
CA ASN A 116 -6.84 -16.77 -16.55
C ASN A 116 -5.78 -16.53 -15.45
N HIS A 117 -5.01 -15.47 -15.52
CA HIS A 117 -4.15 -15.05 -14.42
C HIS A 117 -4.91 -14.10 -13.47
N LEU A 118 -4.64 -14.22 -12.16
CA LEU A 118 -5.23 -13.35 -11.14
C LEU A 118 -4.51 -11.99 -11.01
N THR A 119 -3.75 -11.59 -12.03
CA THR A 119 -3.01 -10.33 -12.05
C THR A 119 -3.85 -9.17 -12.53
N TYR A 120 -3.47 -7.98 -12.15
CA TYR A 120 -4.12 -6.74 -12.52
C TYR A 120 -3.11 -5.81 -13.21
N ASN A 121 -3.63 -4.96 -14.08
CA ASN A 121 -2.85 -3.91 -14.73
C ASN A 121 -3.26 -2.55 -14.17
N PHE A 122 -2.35 -1.61 -14.10
CA PHE A 122 -2.65 -0.25 -13.66
C PHE A 122 -3.76 0.41 -14.49
N TRP A 123 -3.75 0.19 -15.83
CA TRP A 123 -4.75 0.71 -16.76
C TRP A 123 -5.71 -0.34 -17.27
N PRO A 124 -6.91 0.06 -17.76
CA PRO A 124 -7.87 -0.87 -18.33
C PRO A 124 -7.27 -1.71 -19.45
N ARG A 125 -7.69 -2.96 -19.53
CA ARG A 125 -7.17 -3.91 -20.50
C ARG A 125 -7.92 -3.93 -21.82
N ASN A 126 -9.14 -3.42 -21.86
CA ASN A 126 -9.95 -3.42 -23.07
C ASN A 126 -10.66 -2.05 -23.27
N PRO A 127 -10.25 -1.26 -24.27
CA PRO A 127 -9.04 -1.42 -25.07
C PRO A 127 -7.76 -1.23 -24.24
N PRO A 128 -6.66 -1.94 -24.57
CA PRO A 128 -5.42 -1.80 -23.82
C PRO A 128 -4.86 -0.39 -24.00
N GLN A 129 -4.57 0.28 -22.89
CA GLN A 129 -3.94 1.59 -22.95
C GLN A 129 -2.44 1.44 -23.20
N ILE A 130 -1.97 2.11 -24.23
CA ILE A 130 -0.55 2.35 -24.46
C ILE A 130 -0.12 3.41 -23.44
N PHE A 131 1.10 3.28 -22.92
CA PHE A 131 1.66 4.15 -21.90
C PHE A 131 1.28 5.63 -22.11
N PRO A 132 0.29 6.17 -21.37
CA PRO A 132 -0.32 7.47 -21.67
C PRO A 132 0.65 8.64 -21.52
N ASN A 133 1.77 8.42 -20.84
CA ASN A 133 2.82 9.41 -20.59
C ASN A 133 3.96 9.36 -21.61
N GLY A 134 3.87 8.44 -22.59
CA GLY A 134 4.92 8.27 -23.60
C GLY A 134 4.99 9.40 -24.63
N GLY A 135 3.98 10.30 -24.71
CA GLY A 135 3.95 11.42 -25.63
C GLY A 135 4.20 10.95 -27.08
N TRP A 136 5.15 11.59 -27.78
CA TRP A 136 5.51 11.25 -29.15
C TRP A 136 6.15 9.86 -29.32
N LEU A 137 6.70 9.26 -28.24
CA LEU A 137 7.23 7.88 -28.27
C LEU A 137 6.13 6.85 -28.55
N ASN A 138 4.88 7.15 -28.23
CA ASN A 138 3.73 6.28 -28.53
C ASN A 138 3.46 6.14 -30.03
N LEU A 139 3.96 7.05 -30.86
CA LEU A 139 3.87 6.94 -32.31
C LEU A 139 4.65 5.74 -32.85
N PHE A 140 5.73 5.37 -32.18
CA PHE A 140 6.60 4.25 -32.56
C PHE A 140 6.22 2.93 -31.89
N ASN A 141 5.41 2.94 -30.82
CA ASN A 141 5.11 1.76 -30.03
C ASN A 141 3.60 1.57 -29.76
N LYS A 142 2.82 1.56 -30.84
CA LYS A 142 1.34 1.48 -30.79
C LYS A 142 0.77 0.15 -30.22
N ARG A 143 1.60 -0.85 -29.91
CA ARG A 143 1.18 -2.19 -29.49
C ARG A 143 1.70 -2.59 -28.09
N ALA A 144 2.47 -1.76 -27.42
CA ALA A 144 3.01 -2.10 -26.11
C ALA A 144 2.03 -1.66 -25.01
N ALA A 145 1.11 -2.54 -24.65
CA ALA A 145 0.44 -2.44 -23.36
C ALA A 145 1.49 -2.58 -22.25
N LEU A 146 1.33 -1.82 -21.16
CA LEU A 146 2.14 -2.02 -19.95
C LEU A 146 1.95 -3.47 -19.45
N ALA A 147 3.03 -4.08 -18.98
CA ALA A 147 2.92 -5.36 -18.30
C ALA A 147 2.15 -5.18 -16.98
N ASP A 148 1.51 -6.24 -16.52
CA ASP A 148 0.96 -6.27 -15.17
C ASP A 148 2.08 -6.06 -14.17
N ASP A 149 1.79 -5.45 -13.03
CA ASP A 149 2.73 -5.34 -11.95
C ASP A 149 2.22 -6.01 -10.67
N ILE A 150 3.18 -6.31 -9.79
CA ILE A 150 2.86 -7.01 -8.56
C ILE A 150 2.18 -6.10 -7.52
N ASP A 151 2.35 -4.79 -7.64
CA ASP A 151 1.78 -3.82 -6.71
C ASP A 151 0.28 -3.68 -6.89
N ASP A 152 -0.16 -3.46 -8.15
CA ASP A 152 -1.58 -3.44 -8.50
C ASP A 152 -2.26 -4.77 -8.12
N GLY A 153 -1.59 -5.89 -8.37
CA GLY A 153 -2.07 -7.22 -7.97
C GLY A 153 -2.23 -7.36 -6.47
N ALA A 154 -1.20 -7.03 -5.69
CA ALA A 154 -1.20 -7.19 -4.24
C ALA A 154 -2.25 -6.26 -3.57
N ILE A 155 -2.28 -4.98 -3.93
CA ILE A 155 -3.22 -4.01 -3.34
C ILE A 155 -4.67 -4.34 -3.72
N THR A 156 -4.92 -4.75 -4.96
CA THR A 156 -6.27 -5.13 -5.38
C THR A 156 -6.76 -6.38 -4.64
N LEU A 157 -5.92 -7.38 -4.48
CA LEU A 157 -6.27 -8.58 -3.70
C LEU A 157 -6.48 -8.27 -2.22
N LEU A 158 -5.68 -7.41 -1.62
CA LEU A 158 -5.90 -6.91 -0.26
C LEU A 158 -7.25 -6.18 -0.12
N ALA A 159 -7.63 -5.37 -1.12
CA ALA A 159 -8.91 -4.66 -1.14
C ALA A 159 -10.12 -5.60 -1.26
N LEU A 160 -10.00 -6.64 -2.08
CA LEU A 160 -11.08 -7.61 -2.30
C LEU A 160 -11.22 -8.64 -1.16
N GLY A 161 -10.22 -8.77 -0.29
CA GLY A 161 -10.20 -9.76 0.78
C GLY A 161 -9.79 -11.14 0.26
N THR A 162 -8.52 -11.27 -0.08
CA THR A 162 -7.92 -12.49 -0.60
C THR A 162 -7.91 -13.63 0.43
N ASN A 163 -8.23 -14.85 -0.02
CA ASN A 163 -8.02 -16.08 0.75
C ASN A 163 -6.61 -16.66 0.50
N ASP A 164 -6.23 -17.66 1.29
CA ASP A 164 -4.92 -18.31 1.23
C ASP A 164 -4.64 -19.01 -0.10
N SER A 165 -5.64 -19.60 -0.76
CA SER A 165 -5.48 -20.26 -2.06
C SER A 165 -5.10 -19.27 -3.15
N ILE A 166 -5.83 -18.15 -3.25
CA ILE A 166 -5.54 -17.06 -4.20
C ILE A 166 -4.16 -16.45 -3.91
N ALA A 167 -3.84 -16.22 -2.64
CA ALA A 167 -2.54 -15.66 -2.26
C ALA A 167 -1.37 -16.57 -2.63
N LYS A 168 -1.50 -17.90 -2.47
CA LYS A 168 -0.49 -18.90 -2.89
C LYS A 168 -0.31 -18.93 -4.40
N GLU A 169 -1.40 -18.87 -5.17
CA GLU A 169 -1.32 -18.78 -6.63
C GLU A 169 -0.57 -17.50 -7.06
N MET A 170 -0.87 -16.37 -6.43
CA MET A 170 -0.18 -15.10 -6.70
C MET A 170 1.28 -15.13 -6.26
N GLN A 171 1.60 -15.73 -5.11
CA GLN A 171 2.99 -15.95 -4.67
C GLN A 171 3.79 -16.71 -5.73
N SER A 172 3.24 -17.81 -6.25
CA SER A 172 3.88 -18.60 -7.31
C SER A 172 4.02 -17.81 -8.61
N THR A 173 2.99 -17.03 -8.98
CA THR A 173 3.00 -16.17 -10.16
C THR A 173 4.09 -15.10 -10.05
N PHE A 174 4.18 -14.42 -8.91
CA PHE A 174 5.19 -13.38 -8.68
C PHE A 174 6.61 -13.95 -8.65
N GLU A 175 6.79 -15.12 -8.05
CA GLU A 175 8.07 -15.83 -7.99
C GLU A 175 8.61 -16.18 -9.38
N ALA A 176 7.75 -16.53 -10.34
CA ALA A 176 8.13 -16.84 -11.71
C ALA A 176 8.80 -15.65 -12.44
N TYR A 177 8.60 -14.42 -11.94
CA TYR A 177 9.22 -13.21 -12.49
C TYR A 177 10.29 -12.60 -11.60
N ARG A 178 10.71 -13.25 -10.52
CA ARG A 178 11.71 -12.74 -9.58
C ARG A 178 13.04 -12.35 -10.23
N VAL A 179 13.79 -11.51 -9.57
CA VAL A 179 15.17 -11.16 -9.95
C VAL A 179 16.06 -12.41 -9.92
N GLY A 180 17.06 -12.45 -10.80
CA GLY A 180 18.02 -13.55 -10.88
C GLY A 180 17.53 -14.81 -11.60
N LEU A 181 16.22 -14.98 -11.86
CA LEU A 181 15.72 -16.16 -12.58
C LEU A 181 16.09 -16.12 -14.07
N VAL A 182 15.94 -14.96 -14.72
CA VAL A 182 16.20 -14.77 -16.16
C VAL A 182 17.40 -13.88 -16.38
N LYS A 183 17.54 -12.80 -15.61
CA LYS A 183 18.64 -11.83 -15.70
C LYS A 183 18.78 -11.04 -14.39
N PRO A 184 20.00 -10.49 -14.12
CA PRO A 184 20.24 -9.66 -12.95
C PRO A 184 19.49 -8.33 -13.04
N ASN A 185 19.25 -7.71 -11.88
CA ASN A 185 18.68 -6.37 -11.80
C ASN A 185 19.75 -5.28 -11.97
N ARG A 186 20.00 -4.85 -13.20
CA ARG A 186 20.97 -3.78 -13.50
C ARG A 186 20.49 -2.37 -13.12
N SER A 187 19.27 -2.24 -12.67
CA SER A 187 18.66 -0.96 -12.26
C SER A 187 18.69 -0.72 -10.76
N PHE A 188 19.40 -1.57 -9.98
CA PHE A 188 19.47 -1.46 -8.52
C PHE A 188 20.93 -1.42 -8.01
N TYR A 189 21.13 -1.38 -6.68
CA TYR A 189 22.45 -1.39 -6.06
C TYR A 189 23.21 -2.67 -6.43
N LYS A 190 24.51 -2.54 -6.77
CA LYS A 190 25.34 -3.65 -7.21
C LYS A 190 25.34 -4.84 -6.23
N ALA A 191 25.33 -4.56 -4.93
CA ALA A 191 25.31 -5.59 -3.88
C ALA A 191 24.04 -6.45 -3.86
N TYR A 192 22.95 -6.01 -4.52
CA TYR A 192 21.64 -6.66 -4.48
C TYR A 192 21.13 -7.09 -5.87
N GLN A 193 21.97 -6.96 -6.93
CA GLN A 193 21.54 -7.22 -8.31
C GLN A 193 21.10 -8.66 -8.57
N ASP A 194 21.68 -9.61 -7.85
CA ASP A 194 21.42 -11.05 -8.01
C ASP A 194 20.58 -11.64 -6.86
N LYS A 195 20.15 -10.81 -5.89
CA LYS A 195 19.25 -11.31 -4.83
C LYS A 195 17.92 -11.78 -5.44
N PRO A 196 17.41 -12.98 -5.09
CA PRO A 196 16.19 -13.55 -5.68
C PRO A 196 14.93 -12.94 -5.05
N VAL A 197 14.77 -11.62 -5.19
CA VAL A 197 13.63 -10.84 -4.68
C VAL A 197 12.57 -10.65 -5.76
N TYR A 198 11.37 -10.28 -5.38
CA TYR A 198 10.31 -9.97 -6.34
C TYR A 198 10.70 -8.79 -7.24
N SER A 199 10.30 -8.87 -8.52
CA SER A 199 10.43 -7.78 -9.48
C SER A 199 9.09 -7.10 -9.66
N THR A 200 9.08 -5.77 -9.68
CA THR A 200 7.85 -4.97 -9.86
C THR A 200 7.02 -5.42 -11.06
N TRP A 201 7.68 -5.74 -12.19
CA TRP A 201 7.01 -6.05 -13.45
C TRP A 201 6.90 -7.55 -13.73
N LEU A 202 5.70 -8.00 -14.13
CA LEU A 202 5.40 -9.39 -14.51
C LEU A 202 5.66 -9.69 -16.01
N GLY A 203 6.41 -8.85 -16.70
CA GLY A 203 6.70 -9.02 -18.13
C GLY A 203 8.12 -9.53 -18.38
N THR A 204 8.27 -10.51 -19.29
CA THR A 204 9.60 -11.01 -19.72
C THR A 204 10.40 -9.96 -20.52
N LYS A 205 9.72 -9.03 -21.17
CA LYS A 205 10.33 -7.91 -21.93
C LYS A 205 10.66 -6.71 -21.06
N MET A 206 10.03 -6.60 -19.87
CA MET A 206 10.30 -5.52 -18.94
C MET A 206 11.65 -5.71 -18.25
N PRO A 207 12.35 -4.61 -17.88
CA PRO A 207 13.54 -4.71 -17.05
C PRO A 207 13.17 -5.29 -15.68
N LYS A 208 14.13 -5.94 -15.03
CA LYS A 208 13.97 -6.29 -13.63
C LYS A 208 14.11 -5.03 -12.80
N ASP A 209 13.07 -4.74 -12.06
CA ASP A 209 12.97 -3.55 -11.21
C ASP A 209 12.56 -3.94 -9.80
N VAL A 210 13.15 -3.28 -8.82
CA VAL A 210 12.87 -3.48 -7.40
C VAL A 210 12.50 -2.14 -6.78
N ASP A 211 11.35 -2.11 -6.14
CA ASP A 211 10.86 -0.99 -5.35
C ASP A 211 10.53 -1.46 -3.92
N LEU A 212 11.14 -0.83 -2.92
CA LEU A 212 11.00 -1.25 -1.52
C LEU A 212 9.53 -1.23 -1.06
N SER A 213 8.77 -0.20 -1.42
CA SER A 213 7.37 -0.10 -1.02
C SER A 213 6.49 -1.13 -1.72
N VAL A 214 6.77 -1.45 -2.99
CA VAL A 214 6.10 -2.53 -3.72
C VAL A 214 6.35 -3.87 -3.02
N LEU A 215 7.60 -4.16 -2.63
CA LEU A 215 7.92 -5.38 -1.86
C LEU A 215 7.12 -5.45 -0.57
N THR A 216 6.96 -4.33 0.16
CA THR A 216 6.17 -4.33 1.40
C THR A 216 4.69 -4.62 1.15
N ASN A 217 4.11 -4.16 0.05
CA ASN A 217 2.71 -4.42 -0.30
C ASN A 217 2.47 -5.90 -0.63
N VAL A 218 3.36 -6.52 -1.39
CA VAL A 218 3.32 -7.95 -1.70
C VAL A 218 3.42 -8.79 -0.44
N LEU A 219 4.42 -8.52 0.40
CA LEU A 219 4.64 -9.26 1.65
C LEU A 219 3.50 -9.04 2.65
N LEU A 220 2.88 -7.85 2.66
CA LEU A 220 1.68 -7.57 3.45
C LEU A 220 0.49 -8.45 3.00
N MET A 221 0.30 -8.63 1.69
CA MET A 221 -0.72 -9.52 1.16
C MET A 221 -0.49 -10.97 1.63
N HIS A 222 0.73 -11.48 1.51
CA HIS A 222 1.08 -12.82 1.97
C HIS A 222 0.89 -12.98 3.49
N THR A 223 1.32 -11.98 4.27
CA THR A 223 1.17 -11.97 5.73
C THR A 223 -0.31 -11.98 6.15
N LYS A 224 -1.14 -11.12 5.55
CA LYS A 224 -2.58 -11.05 5.88
C LYS A 224 -3.35 -12.31 5.44
N ALA A 225 -2.93 -12.96 4.36
CA ALA A 225 -3.45 -14.25 3.93
C ALA A 225 -2.86 -15.44 4.72
N LYS A 226 -1.91 -15.20 5.63
CA LYS A 226 -1.26 -16.21 6.47
C LYS A 226 -0.65 -17.39 5.68
N ILE A 227 -0.13 -17.11 4.49
CA ILE A 227 0.55 -18.14 3.70
C ILE A 227 2.01 -18.30 4.16
N PRO A 228 2.58 -19.53 4.08
CA PRO A 228 3.98 -19.74 4.42
C PRO A 228 4.91 -18.93 3.53
N LEU A 229 5.94 -18.34 4.15
CA LEU A 229 6.98 -17.62 3.41
C LEU A 229 7.80 -18.60 2.57
N ASN A 230 8.00 -18.28 1.29
CA ASN A 230 8.94 -18.97 0.43
C ASN A 230 10.33 -18.32 0.47
N ALA A 231 11.28 -18.84 -0.30
CA ALA A 231 12.64 -18.30 -0.37
C ALA A 231 12.69 -16.87 -0.94
N THR A 232 11.79 -16.52 -1.87
CA THR A 232 11.71 -15.19 -2.47
C THR A 232 11.10 -14.17 -1.50
N ASP A 233 10.12 -14.58 -0.69
CA ASP A 233 9.59 -13.75 0.40
C ASP A 233 10.69 -13.41 1.41
N THR A 234 11.40 -14.46 1.88
CA THR A 234 12.49 -14.29 2.84
C THR A 234 13.58 -13.37 2.30
N ALA A 235 14.02 -13.59 1.05
CA ALA A 235 15.03 -12.72 0.42
C ALA A 235 14.53 -11.27 0.26
N SER A 236 13.24 -11.08 0.02
CA SER A 236 12.62 -9.75 -0.10
C SER A 236 12.51 -9.05 1.27
N LEU A 237 12.14 -9.79 2.34
CA LEU A 237 12.17 -9.29 3.73
C LEU A 237 13.58 -8.91 4.15
N ASP A 238 14.58 -9.75 3.87
CA ASP A 238 15.98 -9.47 4.18
C ASP A 238 16.48 -8.22 3.44
N LEU A 239 16.08 -8.03 2.18
CA LEU A 239 16.43 -6.82 1.44
C LEU A 239 15.83 -5.57 2.08
N ILE A 240 14.56 -5.62 2.51
CA ILE A 240 13.90 -4.50 3.23
C ILE A 240 14.69 -4.18 4.49
N VAL A 241 15.02 -5.20 5.29
CA VAL A 241 15.80 -5.06 6.53
C VAL A 241 17.16 -4.43 6.26
N ASP A 242 17.90 -4.91 5.26
CA ASP A 242 19.21 -4.38 4.87
C ASP A 242 19.14 -2.90 4.45
N LEU A 243 18.16 -2.53 3.62
CA LEU A 243 17.98 -1.16 3.15
C LEU A 243 17.59 -0.19 4.29
N VAL A 244 16.76 -0.66 5.23
CA VAL A 244 16.38 0.14 6.40
C VAL A 244 17.57 0.31 7.34
N LYS A 245 18.33 -0.74 7.66
CA LYS A 245 19.56 -0.67 8.46
C LYS A 245 20.60 0.27 7.86
N ALA A 246 20.71 0.28 6.53
CA ALA A 246 21.60 1.19 5.79
C ALA A 246 21.01 2.60 5.62
N ASN A 247 19.86 2.93 6.22
CA ASN A 247 19.15 4.21 6.10
C ASN A 247 18.85 4.64 4.65
N LYS A 248 18.74 3.70 3.70
CA LYS A 248 18.54 4.02 2.28
C LYS A 248 17.17 4.64 2.02
N HIS A 249 16.14 4.27 2.78
CA HIS A 249 14.82 4.87 2.73
C HIS A 249 14.80 6.36 3.14
N LEU A 250 15.81 6.84 3.85
CA LEU A 250 15.99 8.25 4.23
C LEU A 250 16.97 8.99 3.31
N THR A 251 18.07 8.33 2.92
CA THR A 251 19.18 8.99 2.20
C THR A 251 19.06 8.90 0.68
N ASP A 252 18.32 7.93 0.14
CA ASP A 252 18.18 7.70 -1.31
C ASP A 252 16.74 7.21 -1.66
N PRO A 253 15.67 7.88 -1.13
CA PRO A 253 14.30 7.40 -1.23
C PRO A 253 13.82 7.22 -2.67
N THR A 254 14.18 8.13 -3.57
CA THR A 254 13.80 8.07 -4.99
C THR A 254 14.42 6.89 -5.74
N TYR A 255 15.48 6.30 -5.22
CA TYR A 255 16.16 5.17 -5.85
C TYR A 255 15.74 3.82 -5.28
N VAL A 256 15.48 3.74 -3.96
CA VAL A 256 15.03 2.50 -3.31
C VAL A 256 13.54 2.24 -3.51
N SER A 257 12.75 3.31 -3.72
CA SER A 257 11.30 3.23 -3.94
C SER A 257 10.87 4.36 -4.87
N GLN A 258 11.00 4.13 -6.17
CA GLN A 258 10.79 5.17 -7.18
C GLN A 258 9.33 5.52 -7.39
N HIS A 259 8.43 4.59 -7.07
CA HIS A 259 6.98 4.79 -7.15
C HIS A 259 6.40 5.43 -5.88
N TYR A 260 7.17 5.44 -4.77
CA TYR A 260 6.80 6.01 -3.48
C TYR A 260 7.94 6.86 -2.90
N ALA A 261 8.51 7.70 -3.73
CA ALA A 261 9.82 8.32 -3.62
C ALA A 261 10.02 9.33 -2.47
N ASN A 262 9.25 9.21 -1.38
CA ASN A 262 9.33 10.06 -0.19
C ASN A 262 9.59 9.23 1.05
N SER A 263 10.52 9.67 1.90
CA SER A 263 10.89 8.94 3.12
C SER A 263 9.72 8.64 4.04
N ALA A 264 8.79 9.57 4.21
CA ALA A 264 7.59 9.37 5.04
C ALA A 264 6.68 8.27 4.46
N THR A 265 6.50 8.23 3.13
CA THR A 265 5.70 7.20 2.45
C THR A 265 6.35 5.83 2.56
N ILE A 266 7.67 5.74 2.35
CA ILE A 266 8.40 4.47 2.47
C ILE A 266 8.34 3.96 3.92
N LEU A 267 8.54 4.85 4.90
CA LEU A 267 8.47 4.49 6.31
C LEU A 267 7.07 3.99 6.68
N TYR A 268 6.01 4.63 6.16
CA TYR A 268 4.63 4.17 6.34
C TYR A 268 4.43 2.74 5.82
N HIS A 269 4.95 2.40 4.64
CA HIS A 269 4.85 1.05 4.10
C HIS A 269 5.58 0.03 4.96
N VAL A 270 6.81 0.32 5.39
CA VAL A 270 7.59 -0.58 6.25
C VAL A 270 6.94 -0.74 7.62
N ALA A 271 6.45 0.34 8.23
CA ALA A 271 5.74 0.30 9.51
C ALA A 271 4.45 -0.52 9.42
N ARG A 272 3.70 -0.40 8.30
CA ARG A 272 2.49 -1.19 8.04
C ARG A 272 2.81 -2.67 7.93
N LEU A 273 3.86 -3.05 7.20
CA LEU A 273 4.30 -4.45 7.13
C LEU A 273 4.75 -4.96 8.51
N ALA A 274 5.56 -4.19 9.25
CA ALA A 274 6.06 -4.57 10.58
C ALA A 274 4.94 -4.69 11.65
N TYR A 275 3.80 -4.03 11.44
CA TYR A 275 2.64 -4.14 12.33
C TYR A 275 1.95 -5.52 12.21
N TYR A 276 1.89 -6.09 11.01
CA TYR A 276 1.20 -7.37 10.75
C TYR A 276 2.16 -8.57 10.72
N SER A 277 3.46 -8.35 10.49
CA SER A 277 4.47 -9.41 10.31
C SER A 277 4.94 -9.98 11.65
N ASP A 278 5.29 -11.25 11.65
CA ASP A 278 6.00 -11.96 12.72
C ASP A 278 7.49 -12.19 12.42
N TYR A 279 8.02 -11.64 11.30
CA TYR A 279 9.40 -11.83 10.88
C TYR A 279 10.38 -11.15 11.85
N PRO A 280 11.24 -11.92 12.58
CA PRO A 280 12.00 -11.38 13.73
C PRO A 280 12.94 -10.23 13.35
N ALA A 281 13.63 -10.32 12.18
CA ALA A 281 14.57 -9.30 11.76
C ALA A 281 13.89 -7.97 11.41
N LEU A 282 12.63 -8.00 10.91
CA LEU A 282 11.82 -6.82 10.65
C LEU A 282 11.27 -6.22 11.96
N LEU A 283 10.81 -7.08 12.88
CA LEU A 283 10.33 -6.64 14.20
C LEU A 283 11.41 -5.95 15.02
N ALA A 284 12.65 -6.42 14.92
CA ALA A 284 13.81 -5.79 15.57
C ALA A 284 14.09 -4.35 15.11
N LEU A 285 13.53 -3.93 13.95
CA LEU A 285 13.67 -2.56 13.45
C LEU A 285 12.64 -1.59 14.03
N LYS A 286 11.58 -2.06 14.71
CA LYS A 286 10.50 -1.18 15.22
C LYS A 286 11.01 0.02 16.05
N PRO A 287 11.96 -0.14 17.00
CA PRO A 287 12.45 1.00 17.77
C PRO A 287 13.12 2.08 16.90
N VAL A 288 13.96 1.67 15.95
CA VAL A 288 14.66 2.59 15.05
C VAL A 288 13.67 3.27 14.09
N LEU A 289 12.72 2.52 13.54
CA LEU A 289 11.66 3.07 12.69
C LEU A 289 10.79 4.08 13.44
N LEU A 290 10.48 3.82 14.72
CA LEU A 290 9.72 4.74 15.56
C LEU A 290 10.48 6.04 15.80
N GLU A 291 11.77 5.97 16.14
CA GLU A 291 12.63 7.15 16.29
C GLU A 291 12.67 7.98 15.01
N GLN A 292 12.85 7.32 13.86
CA GLN A 292 12.87 7.97 12.55
C GLN A 292 11.52 8.62 12.21
N ALA A 293 10.39 7.95 12.51
CA ALA A 293 9.05 8.50 12.31
C ALA A 293 8.82 9.75 13.13
N LEU A 294 9.20 9.75 14.42
CA LEU A 294 9.12 10.91 15.32
C LEU A 294 10.01 12.06 14.81
N ALA A 295 11.23 11.76 14.36
CA ALA A 295 12.14 12.77 13.83
C ALA A 295 11.64 13.41 12.53
N LEU A 296 11.04 12.62 11.63
CA LEU A 296 10.44 13.14 10.40
C LEU A 296 9.14 13.91 10.69
N SER A 297 8.32 13.47 11.64
CA SER A 297 7.08 14.13 12.04
C SER A 297 7.29 15.58 12.49
N LYS A 298 8.40 15.85 13.20
CA LYS A 298 8.81 17.21 13.60
C LYS A 298 9.12 18.14 12.42
N LYS A 299 9.40 17.59 11.24
CA LYS A 299 9.84 18.31 10.04
C LYS A 299 8.81 18.27 8.91
N ALA A 300 7.74 17.53 9.09
CA ALA A 300 6.70 17.36 8.07
C ALA A 300 6.04 18.70 7.73
N LYS A 301 5.88 18.96 6.44
CA LYS A 301 5.36 20.23 5.90
C LYS A 301 3.95 20.09 5.34
N PHE A 302 3.55 18.89 5.00
CA PHE A 302 2.28 18.62 4.35
C PHE A 302 1.35 17.82 5.27
N PRO A 303 0.04 18.11 5.29
CA PRO A 303 -0.93 17.39 6.11
C PRO A 303 -0.91 15.88 5.87
N LEU A 304 -0.81 15.44 4.60
CA LEU A 304 -0.76 14.01 4.27
C LEU A 304 0.55 13.37 4.74
N GLU A 305 1.69 14.04 4.60
CA GLU A 305 2.98 13.57 5.11
C GLU A 305 2.91 13.34 6.63
N GLN A 306 2.33 14.29 7.36
CA GLN A 306 2.16 14.18 8.80
C GLN A 306 1.20 13.04 9.18
N LEU A 307 0.13 12.86 8.41
CA LEU A 307 -0.84 11.78 8.64
C LEU A 307 -0.18 10.40 8.46
N LEU A 308 0.63 10.22 7.41
CA LEU A 308 1.40 9.00 7.17
C LEU A 308 2.38 8.70 8.32
N LEU A 309 3.09 9.73 8.82
CA LEU A 309 4.03 9.59 9.92
C LEU A 309 3.32 9.30 11.24
N ASN A 310 2.22 9.98 11.54
CA ASN A 310 1.41 9.71 12.73
C ASN A 310 0.84 8.29 12.72
N THR A 311 0.37 7.81 11.58
CA THR A 311 -0.10 6.43 11.40
C THR A 311 1.03 5.43 11.58
N SER A 312 2.23 5.75 11.09
CA SER A 312 3.43 4.92 11.30
C SER A 312 3.83 4.84 12.77
N ILE A 313 3.81 5.97 13.49
CA ILE A 313 4.10 6.03 14.93
C ILE A 313 3.16 5.12 15.72
N LEU A 314 1.84 5.18 15.44
CA LEU A 314 0.85 4.31 16.09
C LEU A 314 1.12 2.82 15.79
N ARG A 315 1.36 2.46 14.53
CA ARG A 315 1.66 1.07 14.13
C ARG A 315 2.95 0.53 14.76
N LEU A 316 3.89 1.39 15.08
CA LEU A 316 5.15 1.04 15.74
C LEU A 316 5.04 1.01 17.27
N GLY A 317 3.85 1.27 17.84
CA GLY A 317 3.58 1.27 19.28
C GLY A 317 3.95 2.58 19.98
N GLY A 318 4.19 3.65 19.22
CA GLY A 318 4.47 4.97 19.77
C GLY A 318 3.22 5.80 20.05
N LYS A 319 3.42 6.99 20.62
CA LYS A 319 2.38 7.98 20.87
C LYS A 319 2.58 9.19 19.97
N ILE A 320 1.48 9.75 19.48
CA ILE A 320 1.53 10.97 18.67
C ILE A 320 1.86 12.15 19.57
N GLU A 321 3.02 12.74 19.37
CA GLU A 321 3.47 13.93 20.10
C GLU A 321 2.99 15.24 19.46
N PHE A 322 2.79 15.22 18.15
CA PHE A 322 2.43 16.39 17.36
C PHE A 322 1.10 16.11 16.65
N PRO A 323 -0.05 16.29 17.36
CA PRO A 323 -1.33 16.20 16.69
C PRO A 323 -1.42 17.38 15.72
N ILE A 324 -1.47 17.07 14.45
CA ILE A 324 -1.81 18.07 13.44
C ILE A 324 -3.31 18.12 13.34
N ASP A 325 -3.83 19.32 13.19
CA ASP A 325 -5.19 19.56 12.74
C ASP A 325 -5.30 19.14 11.25
N VAL A 326 -5.26 17.83 11.02
CA VAL A 326 -5.52 17.25 9.71
C VAL A 326 -7.04 17.23 9.55
N ASN A 327 -7.56 18.23 8.90
CA ASN A 327 -8.97 18.32 8.59
C ASN A 327 -9.24 18.05 7.10
N GLU A 328 -10.51 17.90 6.75
CA GLU A 328 -10.97 17.63 5.40
C GLU A 328 -10.42 18.64 4.38
N ALA A 329 -10.47 19.93 4.70
CA ALA A 329 -10.01 21.01 3.80
C ALA A 329 -8.51 20.91 3.51
N SER A 330 -7.70 20.63 4.54
CA SER A 330 -6.25 20.48 4.39
C SER A 330 -5.87 19.24 3.56
N LEU A 331 -6.60 18.14 3.69
CA LEU A 331 -6.41 16.92 2.89
C LEU A 331 -6.87 17.11 1.43
N LYS A 332 -7.92 17.90 1.20
CA LYS A 332 -8.39 18.25 -0.14
C LYS A 332 -7.39 19.13 -0.89
N ALA A 333 -6.77 20.08 -0.20
CA ALA A 333 -5.75 20.98 -0.74
C ALA A 333 -4.34 20.36 -0.80
N ASN A 334 -4.21 19.07 -0.47
CA ASN A 334 -2.91 18.41 -0.35
C ASN A 334 -2.14 18.35 -1.67
N ASN A 335 -0.86 18.76 -1.61
CA ASN A 335 0.10 18.72 -2.73
C ASN A 335 1.23 17.69 -2.51
N TYR A 336 1.14 16.82 -1.51
CA TYR A 336 2.08 15.74 -1.28
C TYR A 336 1.65 14.52 -2.10
N PRO A 337 2.45 14.06 -3.08
CA PRO A 337 2.11 12.88 -3.86
C PRO A 337 2.42 11.62 -3.06
N TYR A 338 1.43 10.75 -2.92
CA TYR A 338 1.63 9.44 -2.34
C TYR A 338 2.26 8.47 -3.33
N PHE A 339 1.77 8.46 -4.56
CA PHE A 339 2.24 7.60 -5.65
C PHE A 339 2.80 8.44 -6.79
N ILE A 340 3.87 7.94 -7.41
CA ILE A 340 4.61 8.61 -8.47
C ILE A 340 4.85 7.61 -9.61
N ALA A 341 4.37 7.93 -10.81
CA ALA A 341 4.80 7.20 -11.99
C ALA A 341 6.09 7.84 -12.52
N ASN A 342 7.17 7.08 -12.47
CA ASN A 342 8.48 7.53 -12.93
C ASN A 342 9.02 6.58 -14.01
N ILE A 343 9.13 7.08 -15.25
CA ILE A 343 9.62 6.30 -16.39
C ILE A 343 11.07 5.84 -16.19
N ALA A 344 11.83 6.48 -15.30
CA ALA A 344 13.17 6.02 -14.95
C ALA A 344 13.23 4.57 -14.44
N SER A 345 12.10 4.02 -13.96
CA SER A 345 11.98 2.62 -13.53
C SER A 345 12.37 1.60 -14.61
N VAL A 346 12.17 1.95 -15.90
CA VAL A 346 12.52 1.06 -17.02
C VAL A 346 13.98 1.19 -17.49
N LEU A 347 14.77 2.08 -16.87
CA LEU A 347 16.16 2.33 -17.24
C LEU A 347 17.14 1.54 -16.39
N ASN A 348 18.26 1.13 -16.99
CA ASN A 348 19.40 0.58 -16.25
C ASN A 348 20.31 1.70 -15.72
N ASN A 349 21.14 1.38 -14.70
CA ASN A 349 22.21 2.27 -14.26
C ASN A 349 23.28 2.43 -15.36
N PRO A 350 23.90 3.61 -15.50
CA PRO A 350 23.77 4.81 -14.63
C PRO A 350 22.58 5.70 -14.99
N PHE A 351 21.91 5.49 -16.12
CA PHE A 351 20.84 6.37 -16.63
C PHE A 351 19.67 6.49 -15.66
N LYS A 352 19.27 5.40 -15.01
CA LYS A 352 18.21 5.42 -13.99
C LYS A 352 18.50 6.47 -12.91
N ARG A 353 19.72 6.53 -12.37
CA ARG A 353 20.09 7.49 -11.32
C ARG A 353 20.04 8.94 -11.79
N ILE A 354 20.47 9.20 -13.02
CA ILE A 354 20.48 10.56 -13.61
C ILE A 354 19.05 11.04 -13.84
N VAL A 355 18.25 10.22 -14.52
CA VAL A 355 16.89 10.57 -14.91
C VAL A 355 15.97 10.67 -13.68
N ASN A 356 16.14 9.80 -12.70
CA ASN A 356 15.35 9.83 -11.45
C ASN A 356 15.51 11.14 -10.68
N ARG A 357 16.72 11.72 -10.67
CA ARG A 357 17.01 13.00 -10.00
C ARG A 357 16.48 14.21 -10.76
N SER A 358 16.27 14.09 -12.06
CA SER A 358 15.85 15.22 -12.91
C SER A 358 14.37 15.57 -12.82
N ASN A 359 13.53 14.67 -12.33
CA ASN A 359 12.07 14.74 -12.36
C ASN A 359 11.43 14.93 -13.77
N VAL A 360 12.22 14.88 -14.84
CA VAL A 360 11.74 15.12 -16.24
C VAL A 360 10.70 14.12 -16.70
N VAL A 361 10.73 12.91 -16.16
CA VAL A 361 9.82 11.81 -16.53
C VAL A 361 8.90 11.42 -15.37
N ARG A 362 8.63 12.37 -14.47
CA ARG A 362 7.86 12.16 -13.25
C ARG A 362 6.45 12.68 -13.38
N PHE A 363 5.48 11.84 -12.99
CA PHE A 363 4.07 12.18 -12.84
C PHE A 363 3.62 11.89 -11.41
N ASP A 364 3.09 12.89 -10.74
CA ASP A 364 2.57 12.80 -9.40
C ASP A 364 1.08 12.47 -9.43
N TYR A 365 0.64 11.57 -8.55
CA TYR A 365 -0.75 11.13 -8.46
C TYR A 365 -1.38 11.58 -7.15
N TYR A 366 -2.65 11.94 -7.24
CA TYR A 366 -3.46 12.47 -6.15
C TYR A 366 -4.85 11.84 -6.14
N SER A 367 -5.36 11.51 -4.96
CA SER A 367 -6.76 11.11 -4.76
C SER A 367 -7.23 11.60 -3.40
N TYR A 368 -8.29 12.41 -3.40
CA TYR A 368 -8.84 12.93 -2.17
C TYR A 368 -9.52 11.83 -1.33
N ALA A 369 -10.22 10.89 -1.97
CA ALA A 369 -10.80 9.73 -1.31
C ALA A 369 -9.73 8.87 -0.60
N PHE A 370 -8.56 8.70 -1.23
CA PHE A 370 -7.42 8.02 -0.62
C PHE A 370 -6.87 8.78 0.61
N ASN A 371 -6.74 10.10 0.54
CA ASN A 371 -6.31 10.91 1.68
C ASN A 371 -7.26 10.74 2.88
N LEU A 372 -8.57 10.73 2.63
CA LEU A 372 -9.59 10.45 3.65
C LEU A 372 -9.51 9.02 4.19
N SER A 373 -9.20 8.04 3.34
CA SER A 373 -9.06 6.65 3.77
C SER A 373 -7.87 6.45 4.72
N LEU A 374 -6.78 7.21 4.53
CA LEU A 374 -5.66 7.25 5.49
C LEU A 374 -6.04 7.93 6.81
N MET A 375 -6.90 8.95 6.77
CA MET A 375 -7.44 9.56 7.98
C MET A 375 -8.33 8.59 8.75
N TYR A 376 -9.16 7.83 8.05
CA TYR A 376 -9.95 6.75 8.65
C TYR A 376 -9.05 5.68 9.30
N GLU A 377 -8.02 5.22 8.61
CA GLU A 377 -7.01 4.29 9.14
C GLU A 377 -6.36 4.81 10.43
N ASN A 378 -5.97 6.08 10.45
CA ASN A 378 -5.37 6.71 11.64
C ASN A 378 -6.34 6.73 12.82
N LEU A 379 -7.62 7.03 12.59
CA LEU A 379 -8.65 7.01 13.63
C LEU A 379 -8.94 5.59 14.16
N MET A 380 -8.86 4.56 13.30
CA MET A 380 -8.97 3.17 13.73
C MET A 380 -7.86 2.81 14.71
N LEU A 381 -6.62 3.17 14.39
CA LEU A 381 -5.45 2.89 15.25
C LEU A 381 -5.43 3.69 16.57
N ARG A 382 -6.12 4.83 16.65
CA ARG A 382 -6.28 5.60 17.90
C ARG A 382 -7.31 5.01 18.84
N GLY A 383 -8.21 4.20 18.34
CA GLY A 383 -9.27 3.56 19.11
C GLY A 383 -8.90 2.18 19.65
N GLU A 384 -7.67 1.68 19.37
CA GLU A 384 -7.15 0.42 19.89
C GLU A 384 -6.69 0.50 21.35
#